data_bb95b4509a1445d16388262fd9797874
#
_entry.id   bb95b4509a1445d16388262fd9797874
#
_cell.length_a   1.000
_cell.length_b   1.000
_cell.length_c   1.000
_cell.angle_alpha   90.00
_cell.angle_beta   90.00
_cell.angle_gamma   90.00
#
_symmetry.space_group_name_H-M   'P 1'
#
loop_
_entity.id
_entity.type
_entity.pdbx_description
1 polymer ?
#
loop_
_entity_poly.entity_id
_entity_poly.type
_entity_poly.pdbx_seq_one_letter_code
_entity_poly.pdbx_strand_id
1 'polypeptide(L)'
;QDEYKNIINGLLRFVKEGVMEKEDLKKYLALVREVDDIRKRILQLEENMYTVKAVGMDGMPKGNCVNDSIGNIVARVNDLRSEYLKQYDLALCELYKIERAIEKLEDLTERQLMRKRYIEGKKWEDICVELNYSWRQIHNIHSKILKKIK
;
A
#
# COMPACT_ATOMS: atom_id res chain seq x y z
N GLN A 1 15.83 -4.45 -13.20
CA GLN A 1 16.43 -5.69 -12.65
C GLN A 1 17.09 -5.47 -11.29
N ASP A 2 17.68 -4.29 -11.04
CA ASP A 2 18.39 -4.01 -9.78
C ASP A 2 17.45 -3.70 -8.60
N GLU A 3 16.27 -3.13 -8.86
CA GLU A 3 15.25 -2.88 -7.83
C GLU A 3 14.69 -4.17 -7.24
N TYR A 4 14.38 -5.18 -8.07
CA TYR A 4 13.94 -6.50 -7.58
C TYR A 4 15.01 -7.22 -6.76
N LYS A 5 16.29 -7.08 -7.13
CA LYS A 5 17.40 -7.59 -6.32
C LYS A 5 17.49 -6.91 -4.95
N ASN A 6 17.25 -5.60 -4.89
CA ASN A 6 17.22 -4.85 -3.64
C ASN A 6 16.05 -5.26 -2.74
N ILE A 7 14.86 -5.51 -3.31
CA ILE A 7 13.69 -6.01 -2.58
C ILE A 7 13.96 -7.42 -2.03
N ILE A 8 14.48 -8.32 -2.86
CA ILE A 8 14.82 -9.69 -2.47
C ILE A 8 15.94 -9.67 -1.40
N ASN A 9 16.95 -8.85 -1.55
CA ASN A 9 18.02 -8.69 -0.57
C ASN A 9 17.51 -8.10 0.75
N GLY A 10 16.55 -7.16 0.70
CA GLY A 10 15.87 -6.62 1.87
C GLY A 10 15.06 -7.69 2.60
N LEU A 11 14.31 -8.53 1.84
CA LEU A 11 13.58 -9.68 2.39
C LEU A 11 14.53 -10.72 3.01
N LEU A 12 15.62 -11.05 2.32
CA LEU A 12 16.62 -12.00 2.82
C LEU A 12 17.34 -11.50 4.08
N ARG A 13 17.62 -10.20 4.14
CA ARG A 13 18.18 -9.55 5.31
C ARG A 13 17.23 -9.60 6.51
N PHE A 14 15.95 -9.28 6.29
CA PHE A 14 14.91 -9.36 7.30
C PHE A 14 14.73 -10.80 7.83
N VAL A 15 14.72 -11.81 6.94
CA VAL A 15 14.66 -13.23 7.33
C VAL A 15 15.85 -13.65 8.20
N LYS A 16 17.03 -13.03 7.99
CA LYS A 16 18.25 -13.30 8.79
C LYS A 16 18.26 -12.57 10.13
N GLU A 17 17.84 -11.31 10.18
CA GLU A 17 18.01 -10.44 11.37
C GLU A 17 16.79 -10.43 12.30
N GLY A 18 15.58 -10.77 11.80
CA GLY A 18 14.36 -10.97 12.61
C GLY A 18 13.88 -9.77 13.41
N VAL A 19 14.54 -8.63 13.28
CA VAL A 19 14.29 -7.39 14.04
C VAL A 19 13.39 -6.47 13.21
N MET A 20 12.26 -6.08 13.77
CA MET A 20 11.32 -5.15 13.14
C MET A 20 11.23 -3.86 13.96
N GLU A 21 11.43 -2.72 13.32
CA GLU A 21 11.30 -1.42 13.94
C GLU A 21 9.88 -0.86 13.80
N LYS A 22 9.52 0.08 14.67
CA LYS A 22 8.20 0.73 14.65
C LYS A 22 7.93 1.47 13.34
N GLU A 23 8.95 1.98 12.69
CA GLU A 23 8.90 2.64 11.39
C GLU A 23 8.54 1.65 10.27
N ASP A 24 9.06 0.44 10.30
CA ASP A 24 8.75 -0.62 9.32
C ASP A 24 7.28 -1.00 9.37
N LEU A 25 6.69 -1.09 10.57
CA LEU A 25 5.28 -1.37 10.77
C LEU A 25 4.35 -0.31 10.15
N LYS A 26 4.83 0.93 9.97
CA LYS A 26 4.03 2.02 9.37
C LYS A 26 4.16 2.10 7.85
N LYS A 27 5.25 1.57 7.28
CA LYS A 27 5.53 1.63 5.83
C LYS A 27 4.42 0.98 5.01
N TYR A 28 3.92 -0.16 5.44
CA TYR A 28 2.85 -0.87 4.74
C TYR A 28 1.61 0.00 4.49
N LEU A 29 1.10 0.66 5.53
CA LEU A 29 -0.09 1.53 5.40
C LEU A 29 0.16 2.75 4.52
N ALA A 30 1.39 3.28 4.49
CA ALA A 30 1.76 4.35 3.58
C ALA A 30 1.74 3.86 2.13
N LEU A 31 2.37 2.71 1.83
CA LEU A 31 2.37 2.10 0.51
C LEU A 31 0.97 1.75 0.01
N VAL A 32 0.10 1.23 0.87
CA VAL A 32 -1.30 0.95 0.52
C VAL A 32 -2.04 2.22 0.07
N ARG A 33 -1.80 3.36 0.73
CA ARG A 33 -2.39 4.64 0.33
C ARG A 33 -1.85 5.12 -1.02
N GLU A 34 -0.55 5.00 -1.26
CA GLU A 34 0.06 5.33 -2.55
C GLU A 34 -0.51 4.49 -3.69
N VAL A 35 -0.65 3.18 -3.48
CA VAL A 35 -1.28 2.24 -4.43
C VAL A 35 -2.72 2.66 -4.74
N ASP A 36 -3.51 3.02 -3.72
CA ASP A 36 -4.89 3.46 -3.92
C ASP A 36 -4.98 4.80 -4.67
N ASP A 37 -4.06 5.73 -4.41
CA ASP A 37 -3.99 7.01 -5.10
C ASP A 37 -3.59 6.85 -6.58
N ILE A 38 -2.64 5.97 -6.90
CA ILE A 38 -2.28 5.66 -8.30
C ILE A 38 -3.49 5.03 -9.00
N ARG A 39 -4.17 4.09 -8.35
CA ARG A 39 -5.39 3.46 -8.89
C ARG A 39 -6.46 4.50 -9.24
N LYS A 40 -6.73 5.46 -8.36
CA LYS A 40 -7.69 6.55 -8.61
C LYS A 40 -7.30 7.40 -9.81
N ARG A 41 -6.00 7.72 -9.95
CA ARG A 41 -5.50 8.46 -11.12
C ARG A 41 -5.70 7.71 -12.43
N ILE A 42 -5.46 6.39 -12.44
CA ILE A 42 -5.71 5.55 -13.60
C ILE A 42 -7.18 5.63 -14.00
N LEU A 43 -8.11 5.42 -13.06
CA LEU A 43 -9.55 5.48 -13.31
C LEU A 43 -9.98 6.83 -13.87
N GLN A 44 -9.48 7.95 -13.33
CA GLN A 44 -9.78 9.29 -13.83
C GLN A 44 -9.30 9.50 -15.28
N LEU A 45 -8.11 8.99 -15.62
CA LEU A 45 -7.60 9.11 -16.98
C LEU A 45 -8.38 8.23 -17.97
N GLU A 46 -8.78 7.05 -17.56
CA GLU A 46 -9.63 6.17 -18.36
C GLU A 46 -11.01 6.80 -18.60
N GLU A 47 -11.62 7.41 -17.60
CA GLU A 47 -12.89 8.13 -17.72
C GLU A 47 -12.77 9.33 -18.67
N ASN A 48 -11.69 10.11 -18.55
CA ASN A 48 -11.41 11.23 -19.46
C ASN A 48 -11.23 10.75 -20.92
N MET A 49 -10.68 9.57 -21.15
CA MET A 49 -10.53 9.00 -22.48
C MET A 49 -11.88 8.70 -23.13
N TYR A 50 -12.88 8.28 -22.36
CA TYR A 50 -14.25 8.06 -22.87
C TYR A 50 -14.96 9.38 -23.20
N THR A 51 -14.79 10.42 -22.39
CA THR A 51 -15.37 11.74 -22.64
C THR A 51 -14.79 12.42 -23.89
N VAL A 52 -13.49 12.31 -24.12
CA VAL A 52 -12.84 12.86 -25.33
C VAL A 52 -13.35 12.16 -26.61
N LYS A 53 -13.61 10.86 -26.57
CA LYS A 53 -14.23 10.14 -27.70
C LYS A 53 -15.65 10.62 -28.00
N ALA A 54 -16.42 10.96 -26.98
CA ALA A 54 -17.81 11.42 -27.15
C ALA A 54 -17.91 12.81 -27.81
N VAL A 55 -16.95 13.69 -27.59
CA VAL A 55 -16.90 15.05 -28.15
C VAL A 55 -16.36 15.08 -29.61
N GLY A 56 -15.70 14.01 -30.07
CA GLY A 56 -15.07 13.93 -31.39
C GLY A 56 -15.99 13.61 -32.57
N MET A 57 -17.32 13.49 -32.38
CA MET A 57 -18.27 13.12 -33.45
C MET A 57 -18.89 14.34 -34.18
N ASP A 58 -18.38 15.54 -33.98
CA ASP A 58 -18.84 16.70 -34.75
C ASP A 58 -18.03 16.79 -36.06
N GLY A 59 -18.69 16.49 -37.16
CA GLY A 59 -18.15 16.26 -38.51
C GLY A 59 -17.42 17.42 -39.19
N MET A 60 -16.67 18.24 -38.44
CA MET A 60 -15.82 19.29 -39.00
C MET A 60 -14.41 18.75 -39.36
N PRO A 61 -13.88 19.03 -40.58
CA PRO A 61 -12.52 18.70 -40.92
C PRO A 61 -11.56 19.54 -40.03
N LYS A 62 -10.93 18.88 -39.04
CA LYS A 62 -9.90 19.49 -38.23
C LYS A 62 -8.60 19.55 -39.04
N GLY A 63 -8.02 20.76 -39.14
CA GLY A 63 -6.73 20.97 -39.76
C GLY A 63 -5.62 20.12 -39.14
N ASN A 64 -4.54 19.97 -39.86
CA ASN A 64 -3.41 19.03 -39.74
C ASN A 64 -2.60 19.11 -38.41
N CYS A 65 -3.20 19.43 -37.28
CA CYS A 65 -2.60 19.25 -35.96
C CYS A 65 -2.99 17.85 -35.46
N VAL A 66 -2.13 16.87 -35.70
CA VAL A 66 -2.21 15.55 -35.08
C VAL A 66 -1.83 15.71 -33.60
N ASN A 67 -2.74 16.29 -32.84
CA ASN A 67 -2.67 16.20 -31.38
C ASN A 67 -3.28 14.85 -31.02
N ASP A 68 -2.44 13.82 -30.93
CA ASP A 68 -2.85 12.48 -30.49
C ASP A 68 -3.08 12.47 -28.98
N SER A 69 -4.14 13.19 -28.58
CA SER A 69 -4.51 13.30 -27.15
C SER A 69 -4.87 11.95 -26.54
N ILE A 70 -5.44 11.05 -27.35
CA ILE A 70 -5.78 9.69 -26.90
C ILE A 70 -4.53 8.84 -26.74
N GLY A 71 -3.60 8.86 -27.70
CA GLY A 71 -2.33 8.16 -27.61
C GLY A 71 -1.50 8.60 -26.39
N ASN A 72 -1.47 9.89 -26.11
CA ASN A 72 -0.81 10.43 -24.93
C ASN A 72 -1.46 9.97 -23.61
N ILE A 73 -2.80 9.89 -23.56
CA ILE A 73 -3.52 9.38 -22.39
C ILE A 73 -3.21 7.87 -22.21
N VAL A 74 -3.25 7.09 -23.28
CA VAL A 74 -2.94 5.65 -23.23
C VAL A 74 -1.52 5.40 -22.74
N ALA A 75 -0.53 6.15 -23.25
CA ALA A 75 0.86 6.06 -22.80
C ALA A 75 0.96 6.35 -21.29
N ARG A 76 0.34 7.42 -20.81
CA ARG A 76 0.34 7.79 -19.40
C ARG A 76 -0.35 6.78 -18.50
N VAL A 77 -1.46 6.16 -18.97
CA VAL A 77 -2.13 5.07 -18.24
C VAL A 77 -1.21 3.85 -18.13
N ASN A 78 -0.48 3.49 -19.18
CA ASN A 78 0.45 2.38 -19.13
C ASN A 78 1.64 2.63 -18.18
N ASP A 79 2.17 3.85 -18.14
CA ASP A 79 3.21 4.23 -17.19
C ASP A 79 2.70 4.12 -15.74
N LEU A 80 1.50 4.65 -15.47
CA LEU A 80 0.89 4.54 -14.14
C LEU A 80 0.55 3.09 -13.73
N ARG A 81 0.17 2.24 -14.68
CA ARG A 81 -0.04 0.80 -14.40
C ARG A 81 1.27 0.12 -14.01
N SER A 82 2.37 0.45 -14.66
CA SER A 82 3.69 -0.07 -14.31
C SER A 82 4.12 0.39 -12.92
N GLU A 83 3.88 1.66 -12.58
CA GLU A 83 4.13 2.21 -11.25
C GLU A 83 3.25 1.55 -10.19
N TYR A 84 1.95 1.37 -10.47
CA TYR A 84 1.01 0.66 -9.60
C TYR A 84 1.52 -0.73 -9.23
N LEU A 85 1.96 -1.52 -10.21
CA LEU A 85 2.46 -2.87 -9.96
C LEU A 85 3.70 -2.86 -9.07
N LYS A 86 4.63 -1.94 -9.30
CA LYS A 86 5.84 -1.80 -8.45
C LYS A 86 5.48 -1.47 -7.01
N GLN A 87 4.60 -0.49 -6.78
CA GLN A 87 4.18 -0.10 -5.43
C GLN A 87 3.37 -1.19 -4.75
N TYR A 88 2.55 -1.91 -5.50
CA TYR A 88 1.79 -3.05 -4.99
C TYR A 88 2.71 -4.18 -4.51
N ASP A 89 3.73 -4.54 -5.28
CA ASP A 89 4.72 -5.55 -4.90
C ASP A 89 5.48 -5.15 -3.63
N LEU A 90 5.86 -3.87 -3.52
CA LEU A 90 6.48 -3.33 -2.30
C LEU A 90 5.55 -3.45 -1.09
N ALA A 91 4.27 -3.11 -1.25
CA ALA A 91 3.28 -3.24 -0.18
C ALA A 91 3.10 -4.70 0.26
N LEU A 92 3.05 -5.65 -0.68
CA LEU A 92 3.00 -7.08 -0.37
C LEU A 92 4.22 -7.56 0.41
N CYS A 93 5.41 -7.10 0.04
CA CYS A 93 6.65 -7.42 0.77
C CYS A 93 6.60 -6.92 2.22
N GLU A 94 6.14 -5.68 2.45
CA GLU A 94 6.02 -5.14 3.81
C GLU A 94 4.91 -5.86 4.61
N LEU A 95 3.77 -6.20 3.97
CA LEU A 95 2.73 -7.02 4.61
C LEU A 95 3.28 -8.37 5.08
N TYR A 96 4.01 -9.06 4.22
CA TYR A 96 4.62 -10.34 4.57
C TYR A 96 5.55 -10.24 5.78
N LYS A 97 6.37 -9.19 5.87
CA LYS A 97 7.24 -8.95 7.02
C LYS A 97 6.43 -8.77 8.30
N ILE A 98 5.35 -7.99 8.25
CA ILE A 98 4.46 -7.76 9.40
C ILE A 98 3.79 -9.06 9.84
N GLU A 99 3.22 -9.83 8.91
CA GLU A 99 2.56 -11.10 9.24
C GLU A 99 3.55 -12.10 9.87
N ARG A 100 4.75 -12.20 9.35
CA ARG A 100 5.81 -13.04 9.94
C ARG A 100 6.20 -12.60 11.37
N ALA A 101 6.20 -11.31 11.65
CA ALA A 101 6.44 -10.81 12.99
C ALA A 101 5.27 -11.12 13.93
N ILE A 102 4.03 -11.02 13.45
CA ILE A 102 2.82 -11.34 14.21
C ILE A 102 2.77 -12.85 14.52
N GLU A 103 3.16 -13.71 13.58
CA GLU A 103 3.18 -15.17 13.79
C GLU A 103 4.09 -15.62 14.94
N LYS A 104 5.15 -14.85 15.24
CA LYS A 104 6.06 -15.12 16.37
C LYS A 104 5.42 -14.84 17.74
N LEU A 105 4.31 -14.11 17.80
CA LEU A 105 3.60 -13.80 19.03
C LEU A 105 2.74 -15.00 19.44
N GLU A 106 2.82 -15.42 20.69
CA GLU A 106 2.06 -16.56 21.20
C GLU A 106 0.62 -16.18 21.60
N ASP A 107 0.44 -14.97 22.12
CA ASP A 107 -0.84 -14.47 22.60
C ASP A 107 -1.75 -14.01 21.45
N LEU A 108 -2.98 -14.53 21.45
CA LEU A 108 -4.00 -14.17 20.45
C LEU A 108 -4.37 -12.67 20.50
N THR A 109 -4.44 -12.10 21.69
CA THR A 109 -4.75 -10.66 21.87
C THR A 109 -3.64 -9.78 21.29
N GLU A 110 -2.37 -10.17 21.50
CA GLU A 110 -1.21 -9.49 20.93
C GLU A 110 -1.27 -9.53 19.40
N ARG A 111 -1.57 -10.68 18.79
CA ARG A 111 -1.72 -10.83 17.33
C ARG A 111 -2.87 -9.96 16.80
N GLN A 112 -4.04 -9.99 17.43
CA GLN A 112 -5.19 -9.19 17.01
C GLN A 112 -4.91 -7.70 17.10
N LEU A 113 -4.27 -7.24 18.17
CA LEU A 113 -3.89 -5.84 18.34
C LEU A 113 -2.96 -5.37 17.20
N MET A 114 -1.94 -6.17 16.88
CA MET A 114 -0.99 -5.84 15.81
C MET A 114 -1.66 -5.80 14.45
N ARG A 115 -2.52 -6.77 14.11
CA ARG A 115 -3.27 -6.77 12.84
C ARG A 115 -4.15 -5.54 12.71
N LYS A 116 -4.96 -5.26 13.73
CA LYS A 116 -5.87 -4.09 13.72
C LYS A 116 -5.12 -2.78 13.54
N ARG A 117 -3.98 -2.63 14.20
CA ARG A 117 -3.21 -1.37 14.15
C ARG A 117 -2.42 -1.21 12.86
N TYR A 118 -1.71 -2.25 12.41
CA TYR A 118 -0.68 -2.12 11.38
C TYR A 118 -1.08 -2.69 10.01
N ILE A 119 -2.09 -3.54 9.95
CA ILE A 119 -2.64 -4.05 8.69
C ILE A 119 -3.95 -3.35 8.36
N GLU A 120 -4.90 -3.30 9.31
CA GLU A 120 -6.20 -2.66 9.12
C GLU A 120 -6.15 -1.13 9.28
N GLY A 121 -5.08 -0.58 9.87
CA GLY A 121 -4.89 0.86 10.05
C GLY A 121 -5.84 1.53 11.04
N LYS A 122 -6.46 0.76 11.95
CA LYS A 122 -7.45 1.27 12.91
C LYS A 122 -6.85 2.26 13.91
N LYS A 123 -7.68 3.18 14.37
CA LYS A 123 -7.31 4.09 15.45
C LYS A 123 -7.26 3.34 16.79
N TRP A 124 -6.53 3.88 17.74
CA TRP A 124 -6.39 3.25 19.05
C TRP A 124 -7.71 3.17 19.80
N GLU A 125 -8.57 4.18 19.64
CA GLU A 125 -9.91 4.24 20.23
C GLU A 125 -10.76 3.05 19.76
N ASP A 126 -10.78 2.80 18.46
CA ASP A 126 -11.56 1.70 17.85
C ASP A 126 -11.04 0.34 18.33
N ILE A 127 -9.72 0.20 18.44
CA ILE A 127 -9.08 -1.03 18.94
C ILE A 127 -9.44 -1.29 20.41
N CYS A 128 -9.46 -0.25 21.24
CA CYS A 128 -9.87 -0.36 22.65
C CYS A 128 -11.30 -0.90 22.78
N VAL A 129 -12.22 -0.37 21.96
CA VAL A 129 -13.63 -0.81 21.95
C VAL A 129 -13.75 -2.25 21.45
N GLU A 130 -13.11 -2.58 20.31
CA GLU A 130 -13.25 -3.90 19.71
C GLU A 130 -12.60 -5.02 20.52
N LEU A 131 -11.49 -4.75 21.19
CA LEU A 131 -10.81 -5.72 22.04
C LEU A 131 -11.31 -5.69 23.50
N ASN A 132 -12.18 -4.75 23.85
CA ASN A 132 -12.72 -4.55 25.18
C ASN A 132 -11.64 -4.32 26.26
N TYR A 133 -10.63 -3.50 25.92
CA TYR A 133 -9.54 -3.10 26.81
C TYR A 133 -9.52 -1.60 27.01
N SER A 134 -9.07 -1.16 28.19
CA SER A 134 -8.81 0.27 28.43
C SER A 134 -7.60 0.77 27.59
N TRP A 135 -7.58 2.07 27.31
CA TRP A 135 -6.47 2.73 26.62
C TRP A 135 -5.10 2.37 27.22
N ARG A 136 -4.99 2.45 28.54
CA ARG A 136 -3.74 2.15 29.26
C ARG A 136 -3.31 0.70 29.06
N GLN A 137 -4.24 -0.26 29.10
CA GLN A 137 -3.93 -1.66 28.89
C GLN A 137 -3.44 -1.94 27.46
N ILE A 138 -4.14 -1.40 26.45
CA ILE A 138 -3.75 -1.54 25.05
C ILE A 138 -2.33 -1.01 24.80
N HIS A 139 -1.99 0.18 25.30
CA HIS A 139 -0.67 0.75 25.16
C HIS A 139 0.43 -0.03 25.91
N ASN A 140 0.10 -0.61 27.05
CA ASN A 140 1.02 -1.48 27.79
C ASN A 140 1.28 -2.80 27.02
N ILE A 141 0.24 -3.42 26.47
CA ILE A 141 0.36 -4.64 25.64
C ILE A 141 1.21 -4.31 24.41
N HIS A 142 0.88 -3.24 23.69
CA HIS A 142 1.63 -2.80 22.53
C HIS A 142 3.13 -2.56 22.82
N SER A 143 3.44 -1.90 23.93
CA SER A 143 4.84 -1.67 24.34
C SER A 143 5.60 -2.97 24.65
N LYS A 144 4.91 -3.98 25.21
CA LYS A 144 5.49 -5.32 25.44
C LYS A 144 5.75 -6.03 24.10
N ILE A 145 4.80 -5.97 23.16
CA ILE A 145 4.94 -6.57 21.83
C ILE A 145 6.16 -5.99 21.11
N LEU A 146 6.31 -4.65 21.08
CA LEU A 146 7.44 -4.00 20.42
C LEU A 146 8.80 -4.42 21.00
N LYS A 147 8.86 -4.85 22.27
CA LYS A 147 10.08 -5.41 22.87
C LYS A 147 10.33 -6.87 22.47
N LYS A 148 9.24 -7.64 22.20
CA LYS A 148 9.34 -9.06 21.80
C LYS A 148 9.77 -9.23 20.33
N ILE A 149 9.38 -8.28 19.45
CA ILE A 149 9.66 -8.35 18.01
C ILE A 149 10.96 -7.63 17.59
N LYS A 150 11.63 -6.99 18.56
CA LYS A 150 13.00 -6.51 18.39
C LYS A 150 13.98 -7.66 18.54
#